data_951b92bb17efd6402fabb3237e198a39
#
_entry.id   951b92bb17efd6402fabb3237e198a39
#
_cell.length_a   1.000
_cell.length_b   1.000
_cell.length_c   1.000
_cell.angle_alpha   90.00
_cell.angle_beta   90.00
_cell.angle_gamma   90.00
#
_symmetry.space_group_name_H-M   'P 1'
#
loop_
_entity.id
_entity.type
_entity.pdbx_description
1 polymer ?
#
loop_
_entity_poly.entity_id
_entity_poly.type
_entity_poly.pdbx_seq_one_letter_code
_entity_poly.pdbx_strand_id
1 'polypeptide(L)'
;MLFKIEYELPVANVPEAQKRFTTGEEKWDGLKLIGRWHEAGNKGFMVVEAEDNVSIGKFCQQWVDLCDMQAVPIMTDEDAAKVLMS
;
A
#
# COMPACT_ATOMS: atom_id res chain seq x y z
N MET A 1 -2.48 -12.70 4.07
CA MET A 1 -1.29 -12.50 3.22
C MET A 1 -0.75 -11.11 3.41
N LEU A 2 0.58 -10.99 3.44
CA LEU A 2 1.25 -9.69 3.50
C LEU A 2 1.52 -9.16 2.11
N PHE A 3 1.29 -7.86 1.95
CA PHE A 3 1.60 -7.13 0.72
C PHE A 3 2.38 -5.88 1.06
N LYS A 4 3.32 -5.52 0.17
CA LYS A 4 3.91 -4.19 0.16
C LYS A 4 3.23 -3.40 -0.96
N ILE A 5 2.72 -2.23 -0.63
CA ILE A 5 2.12 -1.31 -1.61
C ILE A 5 3.02 -0.09 -1.69
N GLU A 6 3.62 0.12 -2.84
CA GLU A 6 4.45 1.30 -3.12
C GLU A 6 3.62 2.32 -3.87
N TYR A 7 3.86 3.61 -3.60
CA TYR A 7 3.23 4.68 -4.35
C TYR A 7 4.26 5.69 -4.84
N GLU A 8 3.96 6.29 -5.98
CA GLU A 8 4.69 7.43 -6.50
C GLU A 8 3.67 8.45 -7.00
N LEU A 9 3.82 9.70 -6.53
CA LEU A 9 2.92 10.79 -6.91
C LEU A 9 3.56 11.63 -7.99
N PRO A 10 2.91 11.79 -9.17
CA PRO A 10 3.30 12.86 -10.08
C PRO A 10 3.28 14.20 -9.33
N VAL A 11 4.28 15.04 -9.57
CA VAL A 11 4.44 16.30 -8.82
C VAL A 11 3.19 17.16 -8.84
N ALA A 12 2.50 17.22 -9.99
CA ALA A 12 1.28 18.00 -10.14
C ALA A 12 0.15 17.54 -9.20
N ASN A 13 0.17 16.29 -8.77
CA ASN A 13 -0.90 15.71 -7.94
C ASN A 13 -0.59 15.76 -6.44
N VAL A 14 0.61 16.20 -6.06
CA VAL A 14 1.03 16.19 -4.66
C VAL A 14 0.09 17.00 -3.76
N PRO A 15 -0.30 18.25 -4.12
CA PRO A 15 -1.19 19.02 -3.25
C PRO A 15 -2.54 18.35 -3.00
N GLU A 16 -3.14 17.79 -4.04
CA GLU A 16 -4.44 17.11 -3.93
C GLU A 16 -4.34 15.81 -3.11
N ALA A 17 -3.26 15.07 -3.31
CA ALA A 17 -3.01 13.84 -2.54
C ALA A 17 -2.82 14.15 -1.05
N GLN A 18 -2.07 15.21 -0.73
CA GLN A 18 -1.88 15.63 0.66
C GLN A 18 -3.20 16.02 1.30
N LYS A 19 -4.03 16.76 0.57
CA LYS A 19 -5.35 17.15 1.06
C LYS A 19 -6.22 15.93 1.35
N ARG A 20 -6.27 14.97 0.41
CA ARG A 20 -7.05 13.74 0.58
C ARG A 20 -6.55 12.91 1.76
N PHE A 21 -5.24 12.80 1.90
CA PHE A 21 -4.63 12.07 3.02
C PHE A 21 -5.01 12.68 4.37
N THR A 22 -5.05 14.00 4.47
CA THR A 22 -5.34 14.67 5.74
C THR A 22 -6.83 14.68 6.11
N THR A 23 -7.73 14.37 5.18
CA THR A 23 -9.17 14.29 5.49
C THR A 23 -9.54 13.00 6.22
N GLY A 24 -8.67 11.99 6.19
CA GLY A 24 -8.92 10.72 6.88
C GLY A 24 -10.00 9.86 6.26
N GLU A 25 -10.28 10.03 4.98
CA GLU A 25 -11.37 9.32 4.29
C GLU A 25 -10.99 7.96 3.74
N GLU A 26 -9.75 7.52 3.95
CA GLU A 26 -9.31 6.22 3.47
C GLU A 26 -10.12 5.08 4.08
N LYS A 27 -10.50 4.12 3.23
CA LYS A 27 -11.20 2.90 3.66
C LYS A 27 -10.23 1.73 3.61
N TRP A 28 -10.34 0.87 4.60
CA TRP A 28 -9.42 -0.25 4.81
C TRP A 28 -10.14 -1.61 4.76
N ASP A 29 -11.21 -1.72 3.98
CA ASP A 29 -12.01 -2.93 3.92
C ASP A 29 -11.18 -4.16 3.53
N GLY A 30 -11.11 -5.14 4.43
CA GLY A 30 -10.33 -6.35 4.21
C GLY A 30 -8.82 -6.19 4.39
N LEU A 31 -8.36 -5.03 4.83
CA LEU A 31 -6.94 -4.74 5.05
C LEU A 31 -6.67 -4.38 6.50
N LYS A 32 -5.49 -4.80 6.97
CA LYS A 32 -4.94 -4.32 8.23
C LYS A 32 -3.60 -3.64 7.93
N LEU A 33 -3.50 -2.36 8.25
CA LEU A 33 -2.26 -1.61 8.08
C LEU A 33 -1.24 -2.04 9.14
N ILE A 34 -0.10 -2.55 8.69
CA ILE A 34 1.01 -2.87 9.58
C ILE A 34 1.86 -1.62 9.79
N GLY A 35 2.13 -0.88 8.73
CA GLY A 35 2.85 0.38 8.81
C GLY A 35 2.87 1.07 7.48
N ARG A 36 3.05 2.39 7.52
CA ARG A 36 3.15 3.23 6.33
C ARG A 36 4.28 4.22 6.53
N TRP A 37 5.15 4.35 5.53
CA TRP A 37 6.28 5.25 5.55
C TRP A 37 6.30 6.08 4.28
N HIS A 38 6.66 7.34 4.42
CA HIS A 38 6.71 8.29 3.32
C HIS A 38 8.14 8.79 3.17
N GLU A 39 8.66 8.74 1.94
CA GLU A 39 9.93 9.38 1.65
C GLU A 39 9.72 10.91 1.65
N ALA A 40 10.79 11.65 1.87
CA ALA A 40 10.70 13.11 1.94
C ALA A 40 10.33 13.79 0.61
N GLY A 41 10.01 13.04 -0.41
CA GLY A 41 9.58 13.54 -1.71
C GLY A 41 8.17 13.05 -2.05
N ASN A 42 8.06 12.39 -3.18
CA ASN A 42 6.77 12.00 -3.75
C ASN A 42 6.51 10.50 -3.74
N LYS A 43 7.26 9.73 -2.96
CA LYS A 43 7.15 8.27 -2.90
C LYS A 43 6.93 7.80 -1.48
N GLY A 44 6.46 6.58 -1.35
CA GLY A 44 6.36 5.92 -0.06
C GLY A 44 5.89 4.49 -0.24
N PHE A 45 5.71 3.82 0.87
CA PHE A 45 5.20 2.46 0.84
C PHE A 45 4.48 2.13 2.13
N MET A 46 3.68 1.09 2.06
CA MET A 46 3.03 0.53 3.23
C MET A 46 3.11 -0.99 3.19
N VAL A 47 3.00 -1.59 4.36
CA VAL A 47 2.86 -3.03 4.50
C VAL A 47 1.49 -3.29 5.10
N VAL A 48 0.73 -4.16 4.46
CA VAL A 48 -0.63 -4.49 4.89
C VAL A 48 -0.82 -6.01 4.96
N GLU A 49 -1.66 -6.44 5.88
CA GLU A 49 -2.22 -7.77 5.88
C GLU A 49 -3.55 -7.70 5.14
N ALA A 50 -3.73 -8.53 4.12
CA ALA A 50 -4.93 -8.53 3.30
C ALA A 50 -5.58 -9.92 3.27
N GLU A 51 -6.90 -9.93 3.22
CA GLU A 51 -7.66 -11.18 3.08
C GLU A 51 -7.42 -11.81 1.70
N ASP A 52 -7.40 -10.96 0.67
CA ASP A 52 -7.25 -11.39 -0.70
C ASP A 52 -6.78 -10.24 -1.59
N ASN A 53 -6.59 -10.54 -2.86
CA ASN A 53 -6.12 -9.57 -3.83
C ASN A 53 -7.20 -8.52 -4.18
N VAL A 54 -8.47 -8.87 -4.03
CA VAL A 54 -9.58 -7.94 -4.26
C VAL A 54 -9.53 -6.79 -3.28
N SER A 55 -9.25 -7.08 -2.00
CA SER A 55 -9.09 -6.05 -0.97
C SER A 55 -7.96 -5.08 -1.30
N ILE A 56 -6.84 -5.59 -1.83
CA ILE A 56 -5.73 -4.76 -2.31
C ILE A 56 -6.19 -3.85 -3.44
N GLY A 57 -6.90 -4.40 -4.43
CA GLY A 57 -7.42 -3.63 -5.55
C GLY A 57 -8.37 -2.53 -5.13
N LYS A 58 -9.26 -2.83 -4.20
CA LYS A 58 -10.19 -1.83 -3.66
C LYS A 58 -9.46 -0.68 -2.98
N PHE A 59 -8.43 -0.99 -2.20
CA PHE A 59 -7.64 0.05 -1.55
C PHE A 59 -6.93 0.92 -2.58
N CYS A 60 -6.21 0.32 -3.52
CA CYS A 60 -5.48 1.05 -4.53
C CYS A 60 -6.40 1.92 -5.39
N GLN A 61 -7.62 1.46 -5.66
CA GLN A 61 -8.59 2.20 -6.48
C GLN A 61 -8.91 3.57 -5.88
N GLN A 62 -8.76 3.76 -4.59
CA GLN A 62 -9.00 5.06 -3.96
C GLN A 62 -7.96 6.10 -4.37
N TRP A 63 -6.80 5.69 -4.88
CA TRP A 63 -5.66 6.56 -5.13
C TRP A 63 -5.17 6.57 -6.57
N VAL A 64 -5.64 5.66 -7.43
CA VAL A 64 -5.09 5.52 -8.79
C VAL A 64 -5.33 6.73 -9.68
N ASP A 65 -6.26 7.60 -9.32
CA ASP A 65 -6.47 8.86 -10.04
C ASP A 65 -5.36 9.88 -9.76
N LEU A 66 -4.61 9.73 -8.66
CA LEU A 66 -3.58 10.68 -8.25
C LEU A 66 -2.18 10.10 -8.28
N CYS A 67 -2.01 8.81 -8.04
CA CYS A 67 -0.67 8.24 -7.90
C CYS A 67 -0.55 6.89 -8.57
N ASP A 68 0.69 6.57 -8.96
CA ASP A 68 1.06 5.25 -9.40
C ASP A 68 1.23 4.36 -8.18
N MET A 69 0.61 3.19 -8.20
CA MET A 69 0.70 2.24 -7.10
C MET A 69 1.10 0.87 -7.61
N GLN A 70 1.94 0.19 -6.86
CA GLN A 70 2.32 -1.19 -7.12
C GLN A 70 2.19 -1.98 -5.83
N ALA A 71 1.47 -3.09 -5.91
CA ALA A 71 1.31 -3.99 -4.78
C ALA A 71 1.95 -5.32 -5.11
N VAL A 72 2.80 -5.80 -4.21
CA VAL A 72 3.46 -7.09 -4.38
C VAL A 72 3.30 -7.92 -3.10
N PRO A 73 3.07 -9.23 -3.23
CA PRO A 73 3.07 -10.10 -2.06
C PRO A 73 4.49 -10.20 -1.49
N ILE A 74 4.58 -10.24 -0.17
CA ILE A 74 5.86 -10.38 0.51
C ILE A 74 5.75 -11.51 1.52
N MET A 75 6.90 -12.01 1.94
CA MET A 75 6.98 -13.10 2.91
C MET A 75 7.73 -12.63 4.15
N THR A 76 7.28 -13.14 5.29
CA THR A 76 8.04 -13.01 6.54
C THR A 76 9.23 -13.97 6.51
N ASP A 77 10.16 -13.82 7.46
CA ASP A 77 11.23 -14.78 7.64
C ASP A 77 10.68 -16.19 7.87
N GLU A 78 9.59 -16.30 8.62
CA GLU A 78 8.95 -17.59 8.88
C GLU A 78 8.45 -18.25 7.58
N ASP A 79 7.80 -17.49 6.72
CA ASP A 79 7.32 -18.00 5.44
C ASP A 79 8.47 -18.35 4.50
N ALA A 80 9.51 -17.51 4.48
CA ALA A 80 10.69 -17.77 3.67
C ALA A 80 11.39 -19.06 4.13
N ALA A 81 11.46 -19.30 5.44
CA ALA A 81 12.02 -20.53 5.98
C ALA A 81 11.21 -21.76 5.51
N LYS A 82 9.89 -21.66 5.46
CA LYS A 82 9.03 -22.76 4.96
C LYS A 82 9.35 -23.09 3.50
N VAL A 83 9.57 -22.08 2.68
CA VAL A 83 9.96 -22.28 1.28
C VAL A 83 11.29 -23.05 1.19
N LEU A 84 12.27 -22.67 1.99
CA LEU A 84 13.59 -23.28 1.96
C LEU A 84 13.61 -24.69 2.52
N MET A 85 12.67 -25.06 3.37
CA MET A 85 12.57 -26.35 4.02
C MET A 85 11.64 -27.33 3.31
N SER A 86 10.96 -26.88 2.30
CA SER A 86 10.01 -27.73 1.56
C SER A 86 10.65 -28.53 0.44
#